data_b893f5332819b50804626724c8453cc2
#
_entry.id   b893f5332819b50804626724c8453cc2
#
_cell.length_a   1.000
_cell.length_b   1.000
_cell.length_c   1.000
_cell.angle_alpha   90.00
_cell.angle_beta   90.00
_cell.angle_gamma   90.00
#
_symmetry.space_group_name_H-M   'P 1'
#
loop_
_entity.id
_entity.type
_entity.pdbx_description
1 polymer ?
#
loop_
_entity_poly.entity_id
_entity_poly.type
_entity_poly.pdbx_seq_one_letter_code
_entity_poly.pdbx_strand_id
1 'polypeptide(L)'
;MAFLYKEDSVNNENQDGEQEVKEEKPVNPNSYIPVIENMYKLFGEVFLDNKMEPVKDNKEVFDCTLLGILFSAGWGSPCRIFYKDLINIYNQMNDGEKVFEIIQISFDAKEEDFKKAISGLPWKFLPLKFSRIEELKKKYNVLTIPKFFPIDKTGKSLSDTGREDLLEYGVDICEKWNEDARVAVPMQEDLSQKPASQLN
;
A
#
# COMPACT_ATOMS: atom_id res chain seq x y z
N MET A 1 -5.50 -18.30 -76.95
CA MET A 1 -4.54 -18.09 -75.86
C MET A 1 -5.31 -18.17 -74.56
N ALA A 2 -5.23 -19.34 -73.90
CA ALA A 2 -5.90 -19.58 -72.65
C ALA A 2 -4.89 -19.34 -71.51
N PHE A 3 -5.24 -18.46 -70.56
CA PHE A 3 -4.49 -18.30 -69.33
C PHE A 3 -5.19 -19.07 -68.25
N LEU A 4 -4.50 -20.06 -67.72
CA LEU A 4 -4.87 -20.86 -66.54
C LEU A 4 -4.62 -20.05 -65.26
N TYR A 5 -5.68 -19.84 -64.47
CA TYR A 5 -5.53 -19.38 -63.09
C TYR A 5 -5.31 -20.60 -62.19
N LYS A 6 -4.22 -20.57 -61.45
CA LYS A 6 -3.90 -21.49 -60.36
C LYS A 6 -4.53 -20.98 -59.07
N GLU A 7 -5.39 -21.73 -58.44
CA GLU A 7 -5.88 -21.49 -57.11
C GLU A 7 -4.84 -21.99 -56.10
N ASP A 8 -4.26 -21.06 -55.36
CA ASP A 8 -3.42 -21.38 -54.18
C ASP A 8 -4.33 -21.36 -52.94
N SER A 9 -4.52 -22.53 -52.37
CA SER A 9 -5.25 -22.76 -51.12
C SER A 9 -4.41 -22.26 -49.97
N VAL A 10 -4.83 -21.18 -49.29
CA VAL A 10 -4.26 -20.72 -48.04
C VAL A 10 -4.95 -21.41 -46.88
N ASN A 11 -4.27 -22.38 -46.25
CA ASN A 11 -4.66 -22.94 -44.98
C ASN A 11 -4.47 -21.92 -43.88
N ASN A 12 -5.56 -21.46 -43.31
CA ASN A 12 -5.59 -20.58 -42.15
C ASN A 12 -5.71 -21.47 -40.90
N GLU A 13 -4.58 -21.83 -40.29
CA GLU A 13 -4.55 -22.48 -39.00
C GLU A 13 -4.78 -21.42 -37.93
N ASN A 14 -5.99 -21.33 -37.40
CA ASN A 14 -6.32 -20.58 -36.20
C ASN A 14 -5.66 -21.28 -35.00
N GLN A 15 -4.60 -20.68 -34.47
CA GLN A 15 -4.10 -21.00 -33.15
C GLN A 15 -4.93 -20.17 -32.15
N ASP A 16 -5.99 -20.79 -31.62
CA ASP A 16 -6.70 -20.32 -30.44
C ASP A 16 -5.77 -20.45 -29.24
N GLY A 17 -5.10 -19.35 -28.89
CA GLY A 17 -4.38 -19.22 -27.64
C GLY A 17 -5.40 -19.06 -26.51
N GLU A 18 -5.70 -20.16 -25.81
CA GLU A 18 -6.41 -20.12 -24.53
C GLU A 18 -5.60 -19.28 -23.54
N GLN A 19 -6.06 -18.05 -23.31
CA GLN A 19 -5.60 -17.28 -22.16
C GLN A 19 -6.24 -17.89 -20.92
N GLU A 20 -5.44 -18.56 -20.09
CA GLU A 20 -5.82 -18.93 -18.73
C GLU A 20 -6.20 -17.67 -17.97
N VAL A 21 -7.48 -17.42 -17.82
CA VAL A 21 -8.03 -16.46 -16.87
C VAL A 21 -7.76 -17.04 -15.49
N LYS A 22 -6.76 -16.53 -14.79
CA LYS A 22 -6.55 -16.86 -13.38
C LYS A 22 -7.75 -16.35 -12.59
N GLU A 23 -8.65 -17.26 -12.23
CA GLU A 23 -9.72 -16.97 -11.28
C GLU A 23 -9.10 -16.49 -9.96
N GLU A 24 -9.26 -15.22 -9.63
CA GLU A 24 -8.97 -14.72 -8.29
C GLU A 24 -9.93 -15.39 -7.31
N LYS A 25 -9.37 -16.20 -6.42
CA LYS A 25 -10.15 -16.86 -5.36
C LYS A 25 -10.81 -15.80 -4.48
N PRO A 26 -12.09 -15.93 -4.14
CA PRO A 26 -12.80 -14.97 -3.31
C PRO A 26 -12.08 -14.83 -1.96
N VAL A 27 -11.70 -13.61 -1.62
CA VAL A 27 -11.07 -13.27 -0.33
C VAL A 27 -12.09 -13.50 0.78
N ASN A 28 -11.75 -14.34 1.75
CA ASN A 28 -12.62 -14.63 2.89
C ASN A 28 -12.81 -13.32 3.71
N PRO A 29 -14.02 -12.77 3.83
CA PRO A 29 -14.25 -11.52 4.55
C PRO A 29 -13.86 -11.60 6.03
N ASN A 30 -13.80 -12.79 6.63
CA ASN A 30 -13.34 -12.98 8.01
C ASN A 30 -11.82 -12.86 8.20
N SER A 31 -11.00 -12.96 7.15
CA SER A 31 -9.55 -12.75 7.24
C SER A 31 -9.17 -11.27 7.33
N TYR A 32 -10.08 -10.37 6.97
CA TYR A 32 -9.86 -8.93 6.96
C TYR A 32 -9.99 -8.28 8.36
N ILE A 33 -10.83 -8.83 9.24
CA ILE A 33 -11.10 -8.28 10.59
C ILE A 33 -9.85 -8.25 11.48
N PRO A 34 -9.05 -9.33 11.62
CA PRO A 34 -7.83 -9.31 12.44
C PRO A 34 -6.77 -8.32 11.95
N VAL A 35 -6.70 -8.11 10.64
CA VAL A 35 -5.76 -7.18 10.00
C VAL A 35 -6.11 -5.74 10.38
N ILE A 36 -7.37 -5.34 10.23
CA ILE A 36 -7.85 -4.00 10.61
C ILE A 36 -7.64 -3.75 12.11
N GLU A 37 -7.94 -4.72 12.97
CA GLU A 37 -7.73 -4.58 14.41
C GLU A 37 -6.25 -4.33 14.75
N ASN A 38 -5.32 -5.02 14.10
CA ASN A 38 -3.89 -4.77 14.27
C ASN A 38 -3.48 -3.37 13.82
N MET A 39 -4.02 -2.89 12.70
CA MET A 39 -3.77 -1.53 12.22
C MET A 39 -4.33 -0.48 13.18
N TYR A 40 -5.54 -0.67 13.72
CA TYR A 40 -6.10 0.21 14.73
C TYR A 40 -5.30 0.18 16.05
N LYS A 41 -4.81 -0.99 16.47
CA LYS A 41 -3.89 -1.08 17.61
C LYS A 41 -2.60 -0.30 17.36
N LEU A 42 -2.16 -0.17 16.13
CA LEU A 42 -0.91 0.52 15.78
C LEU A 42 -1.13 2.03 15.59
N PHE A 43 -2.13 2.42 14.82
CA PHE A 43 -2.34 3.80 14.36
C PHE A 43 -3.55 4.51 14.99
N GLY A 44 -4.36 3.80 15.81
CA GLY A 44 -5.64 4.32 16.29
C GLY A 44 -6.73 4.27 15.21
N GLU A 45 -7.85 4.90 15.52
CA GLU A 45 -9.06 4.86 14.69
C GLU A 45 -9.35 6.19 13.99
N VAL A 46 -8.52 7.22 14.20
CA VAL A 46 -8.73 8.55 13.64
C VAL A 46 -7.63 8.87 12.65
N PHE A 47 -8.02 9.05 11.40
CA PHE A 47 -7.17 9.53 10.32
C PHE A 47 -7.72 10.83 9.79
N LEU A 48 -6.84 11.69 9.30
CA LEU A 48 -7.17 12.98 8.72
C LEU A 48 -6.87 12.97 7.21
N ASP A 49 -7.63 13.72 6.46
CA ASP A 49 -7.30 14.09 5.09
C ASP A 49 -6.38 15.34 5.04
N ASN A 50 -6.04 15.79 3.85
CA ASN A 50 -5.19 16.97 3.65
C ASN A 50 -5.86 18.33 3.95
N LYS A 51 -7.11 18.33 4.38
CA LYS A 51 -7.84 19.49 4.89
C LYS A 51 -7.96 19.47 6.41
N MET A 52 -7.39 18.45 7.06
CA MET A 52 -7.53 18.13 8.48
C MET A 52 -8.93 17.64 8.87
N GLU A 53 -9.73 17.19 7.92
CA GLU A 53 -11.01 16.59 8.20
C GLU A 53 -10.87 15.11 8.51
N PRO A 54 -11.61 14.57 9.50
CA PRO A 54 -11.60 13.14 9.77
C PRO A 54 -12.08 12.33 8.55
N VAL A 55 -11.32 11.27 8.23
CA VAL A 55 -11.72 10.29 7.21
C VAL A 55 -12.98 9.58 7.69
N LYS A 56 -14.02 9.54 6.86
CA LYS A 56 -15.34 9.01 7.23
C LYS A 56 -15.35 7.50 7.40
N ASP A 57 -14.67 6.80 6.52
CA ASP A 57 -14.52 5.34 6.59
C ASP A 57 -13.04 4.98 6.62
N ASN A 58 -12.56 4.56 7.80
CA ASN A 58 -11.17 4.17 7.98
C ASN A 58 -10.78 2.91 7.20
N LYS A 59 -11.76 2.15 6.69
CA LYS A 59 -11.47 1.04 5.78
C LYS A 59 -10.77 1.53 4.52
N GLU A 60 -11.11 2.72 4.03
CA GLU A 60 -10.45 3.33 2.88
C GLU A 60 -8.94 3.51 3.07
N VAL A 61 -8.48 3.65 4.33
CA VAL A 61 -7.06 3.78 4.66
C VAL A 61 -6.32 2.45 4.49
N PHE A 62 -7.01 1.35 4.79
CA PHE A 62 -6.41 0.01 4.80
C PHE A 62 -6.84 -0.86 3.61
N ASP A 63 -7.77 -0.38 2.78
CA ASP A 63 -8.21 -1.05 1.56
C ASP A 63 -7.23 -0.78 0.41
N CYS A 64 -6.02 -1.25 0.61
CA CYS A 64 -4.91 -1.19 -0.32
C CYS A 64 -3.98 -2.37 -0.05
N THR A 65 -3.16 -2.77 -0.99
CA THR A 65 -2.23 -3.91 -0.80
C THR A 65 -1.00 -3.47 -0.03
N LEU A 66 -0.44 -2.31 -0.36
CA LEU A 66 0.78 -1.76 0.23
C LEU A 66 0.47 -0.56 1.11
N LEU A 67 0.99 -0.55 2.33
CA LEU A 67 0.97 0.59 3.23
C LEU A 67 2.37 1.19 3.38
N GLY A 68 2.43 2.52 3.43
CA GLY A 68 3.66 3.25 3.78
C GLY A 68 3.46 4.06 5.07
N ILE A 69 4.48 4.11 5.91
CA ILE A 69 4.53 5.03 7.04
C ILE A 69 5.56 6.09 6.74
N LEU A 70 5.14 7.35 6.77
CA LEU A 70 6.02 8.50 6.56
C LEU A 70 6.15 9.31 7.84
N PHE A 71 7.34 9.33 8.42
CA PHE A 71 7.70 10.27 9.49
C PHE A 71 8.29 11.53 8.88
N SER A 72 7.68 12.68 9.15
CA SER A 72 8.02 13.93 8.47
C SER A 72 7.66 15.17 9.29
N ALA A 73 8.03 16.34 8.80
CA ALA A 73 7.58 17.63 9.33
C ALA A 73 7.64 18.72 8.24
N GLY A 74 6.71 19.65 8.30
CA GLY A 74 6.62 20.76 7.34
C GLY A 74 7.79 21.74 7.39
N TRP A 75 8.42 21.91 8.55
CA TRP A 75 9.61 22.76 8.72
C TRP A 75 10.87 22.15 8.11
N GLY A 76 10.91 20.83 7.87
CA GLY A 76 12.07 20.13 7.32
C GLY A 76 12.20 20.33 5.80
N SER A 77 13.26 21.03 5.35
CA SER A 77 13.52 21.16 3.90
C SER A 77 13.68 19.82 3.18
N PRO A 78 14.40 18.82 3.72
CA PRO A 78 14.48 17.49 3.11
C PRO A 78 13.11 16.80 2.98
N CYS A 79 12.19 17.02 3.92
CA CYS A 79 10.84 16.48 3.87
C CYS A 79 10.06 17.05 2.68
N ARG A 80 10.10 18.36 2.49
CA ARG A 80 9.39 19.02 1.38
C ARG A 80 9.95 18.65 0.00
N ILE A 81 11.24 18.35 -0.08
CA ILE A 81 11.85 17.84 -1.32
C ILE A 81 11.31 16.44 -1.58
N PHE A 82 11.36 15.56 -0.60
CA PHE A 82 10.89 14.18 -0.73
C PHE A 82 9.40 14.08 -1.07
N TYR A 83 8.54 14.98 -0.59
CA TYR A 83 7.12 14.99 -0.96
C TYR A 83 6.89 15.06 -2.46
N LYS A 84 7.72 15.77 -3.22
CA LYS A 84 7.55 15.90 -4.66
C LYS A 84 7.72 14.56 -5.38
N ASP A 85 8.76 13.83 -5.01
CA ASP A 85 9.03 12.52 -5.60
C ASP A 85 7.97 11.51 -5.15
N LEU A 86 7.60 11.54 -3.86
CA LEU A 86 6.61 10.64 -3.29
C LEU A 86 5.20 10.85 -3.86
N ILE A 87 4.78 12.10 -4.17
CA ILE A 87 3.50 12.37 -4.84
C ILE A 87 3.47 11.73 -6.23
N ASN A 88 4.56 11.83 -6.99
CA ASN A 88 4.63 11.24 -8.31
C ASN A 88 4.50 9.71 -8.25
N ILE A 89 5.22 9.08 -7.32
CA ILE A 89 5.16 7.63 -7.10
C ILE A 89 3.75 7.22 -6.64
N TYR A 90 3.19 7.92 -5.66
CA TYR A 90 1.85 7.65 -5.15
C TYR A 90 0.77 7.70 -6.23
N ASN A 91 0.84 8.71 -7.10
CA ASN A 91 -0.12 8.85 -8.19
C ASN A 91 0.05 7.76 -9.25
N GLN A 92 1.28 7.38 -9.59
CA GLN A 92 1.55 6.29 -10.54
C GLN A 92 1.08 4.95 -10.00
N MET A 93 1.33 4.65 -8.72
CA MET A 93 0.90 3.41 -8.07
C MET A 93 -0.62 3.29 -7.97
N ASN A 94 -1.34 4.40 -7.91
CA ASN A 94 -2.79 4.45 -7.76
C ASN A 94 -3.50 4.89 -9.07
N ASP A 95 -2.84 4.77 -10.21
CA ASP A 95 -3.45 5.05 -11.51
C ASP A 95 -4.42 3.89 -11.87
N GLY A 96 -5.70 4.17 -11.73
CA GLY A 96 -6.78 3.19 -11.93
C GLY A 96 -7.30 2.60 -10.63
N GLU A 97 -6.59 1.70 -9.98
CA GLU A 97 -6.98 1.07 -8.71
C GLU A 97 -6.10 1.53 -7.55
N LYS A 98 -6.69 1.68 -6.37
CA LYS A 98 -5.94 2.06 -5.18
C LYS A 98 -5.20 0.85 -4.61
N VAL A 99 -3.90 0.77 -4.86
CA VAL A 99 -3.02 -0.29 -4.36
C VAL A 99 -2.06 0.16 -3.26
N PHE A 100 -1.87 1.48 -3.12
CA PHE A 100 -0.90 2.07 -2.21
C PHE A 100 -1.52 3.19 -1.38
N GLU A 101 -1.38 3.14 -0.06
CA GLU A 101 -1.73 4.23 0.85
C GLU A 101 -0.56 4.59 1.75
N ILE A 102 -0.49 5.86 2.17
CA ILE A 102 0.53 6.37 3.08
C ILE A 102 -0.15 6.96 4.31
N ILE A 103 0.36 6.59 5.49
CA ILE A 103 0.00 7.21 6.76
C ILE A 103 1.17 8.09 7.20
N GLN A 104 0.97 9.40 7.13
CA GLN A 104 2.00 10.35 7.56
C GLN A 104 1.85 10.68 9.05
N ILE A 105 2.97 10.64 9.75
CA ILE A 105 3.14 11.03 11.15
C ILE A 105 3.97 12.31 11.16
N SER A 106 3.38 13.40 11.65
CA SER A 106 4.05 14.69 11.67
C SER A 106 4.71 15.00 13.02
N PHE A 107 5.91 15.59 12.95
CA PHE A 107 6.61 16.19 14.08
C PHE A 107 6.47 17.72 14.12
N ASP A 108 5.49 18.30 13.43
CA ASP A 108 5.16 19.71 13.56
C ASP A 108 4.63 20.00 14.97
N ALA A 109 5.09 21.09 15.56
CA ALA A 109 4.67 21.46 16.92
C ALA A 109 3.33 22.24 16.94
N LYS A 110 3.03 22.93 15.83
CA LYS A 110 1.86 23.81 15.69
C LYS A 110 0.93 23.27 14.65
N GLU A 111 -0.36 23.37 14.94
CA GLU A 111 -1.42 22.94 14.02
C GLU A 111 -1.43 23.72 12.71
N GLU A 112 -1.14 25.02 12.76
CA GLU A 112 -1.05 25.85 11.56
C GLU A 112 0.07 25.42 10.60
N ASP A 113 1.22 25.04 11.17
CA ASP A 113 2.37 24.55 10.38
C ASP A 113 2.05 23.18 9.79
N PHE A 114 1.46 22.31 10.58
CA PHE A 114 0.96 21.01 10.12
C PHE A 114 -0.05 21.15 9.00
N LYS A 115 -1.08 22.00 9.16
CA LYS A 115 -2.09 22.26 8.13
C LYS A 115 -1.48 22.73 6.81
N LYS A 116 -0.49 23.63 6.88
CA LYS A 116 0.23 24.08 5.67
C LYS A 116 1.04 22.96 5.04
N ALA A 117 1.69 22.13 5.87
CA ALA A 117 2.57 21.07 5.40
C ALA A 117 1.81 19.95 4.66
N ILE A 118 0.60 19.61 5.12
CA ILE A 118 -0.21 18.53 4.54
C ILE A 118 -1.08 18.96 3.37
N SER A 119 -1.25 20.26 3.17
CA SER A 119 -2.10 20.81 2.11
C SER A 119 -1.64 20.33 0.72
N GLY A 120 -2.53 19.68 -0.02
CA GLY A 120 -2.27 19.15 -1.36
C GLY A 120 -1.55 17.80 -1.40
N LEU A 121 -1.20 17.20 -0.26
CA LEU A 121 -0.66 15.85 -0.21
C LEU A 121 -1.82 14.83 -0.37
N PRO A 122 -1.69 13.79 -1.21
CA PRO A 122 -2.82 12.94 -1.58
C PRO A 122 -3.15 11.83 -0.57
N TRP A 123 -2.32 11.60 0.43
CA TRP A 123 -2.43 10.51 1.39
C TRP A 123 -3.09 10.91 2.71
N LYS A 124 -3.02 10.03 3.73
CA LYS A 124 -3.68 10.21 5.03
C LYS A 124 -2.68 10.57 6.14
N PHE A 125 -3.20 11.14 7.23
CA PHE A 125 -2.39 11.68 8.32
C PHE A 125 -2.92 11.21 9.67
N LEU A 126 -2.01 10.95 10.61
CA LEU A 126 -2.40 10.85 12.02
C LEU A 126 -2.60 12.26 12.60
N PRO A 127 -3.53 12.43 13.56
CA PRO A 127 -3.68 13.68 14.28
C PRO A 127 -2.36 14.13 14.90
N LEU A 128 -2.07 15.44 14.89
CA LEU A 128 -0.82 16.01 15.40
C LEU A 128 -0.52 15.63 16.86
N LYS A 129 -1.57 15.44 17.68
CA LYS A 129 -1.48 15.05 19.09
C LYS A 129 -1.76 13.57 19.32
N PHE A 130 -1.48 12.73 18.34
CA PHE A 130 -1.64 11.29 18.50
C PHE A 130 -0.75 10.76 19.64
N SER A 131 -1.37 10.12 20.64
CA SER A 131 -0.72 9.78 21.91
C SER A 131 0.44 8.78 21.79
N ARG A 132 0.48 8.00 20.70
CA ARG A 132 1.48 6.93 20.49
C ARG A 132 2.56 7.27 19.48
N ILE A 133 2.78 8.54 19.15
CA ILE A 133 3.84 8.96 18.22
C ILE A 133 5.22 8.46 18.70
N GLU A 134 5.51 8.59 19.99
CA GLU A 134 6.80 8.14 20.54
C GLU A 134 6.95 6.60 20.52
N GLU A 135 5.86 5.85 20.69
CA GLU A 135 5.86 4.39 20.55
C GLU A 135 6.17 3.98 19.11
N LEU A 136 5.53 4.63 18.13
CA LEU A 136 5.77 4.39 16.71
C LEU A 136 7.20 4.74 16.31
N LYS A 137 7.69 5.89 16.78
CA LYS A 137 9.07 6.34 16.58
C LYS A 137 10.06 5.30 17.09
N LYS A 138 9.83 4.77 18.29
CA LYS A 138 10.68 3.72 18.90
C LYS A 138 10.55 2.40 18.13
N LYS A 139 9.31 1.97 17.80
CA LYS A 139 9.05 0.73 17.06
C LYS A 139 9.81 0.68 15.73
N TYR A 140 9.80 1.79 14.99
CA TYR A 140 10.45 1.88 13.67
C TYR A 140 11.86 2.49 13.73
N ASN A 141 12.43 2.68 14.93
CA ASN A 141 13.78 3.23 15.14
C ASN A 141 14.04 4.52 14.34
N VAL A 142 13.09 5.48 14.43
CA VAL A 142 13.15 6.74 13.68
C VAL A 142 14.11 7.70 14.36
N LEU A 143 15.29 7.90 13.77
CA LEU A 143 16.32 8.81 14.28
C LEU A 143 16.33 10.15 13.57
N THR A 144 15.93 10.18 12.31
CA THR A 144 15.91 11.37 11.44
C THR A 144 14.65 11.41 10.59
N ILE A 145 14.32 12.58 10.04
CA ILE A 145 13.22 12.77 9.07
C ILE A 145 13.72 13.48 7.81
N PRO A 146 13.10 13.22 6.64
CA PRO A 146 12.03 12.27 6.41
C PRO A 146 12.51 10.81 6.50
N LYS A 147 11.67 9.95 7.07
CA LYS A 147 11.91 8.50 7.07
C LYS A 147 10.64 7.82 6.58
N PHE A 148 10.80 6.87 5.64
CA PHE A 148 9.69 6.15 5.03
C PHE A 148 9.90 4.65 5.24
N PHE A 149 8.83 3.96 5.64
CA PHE A 149 8.80 2.51 5.81
C PHE A 149 7.62 1.92 5.02
N PRO A 150 7.85 1.09 4.00
CA PRO A 150 6.81 0.21 3.51
C PRO A 150 6.51 -0.84 4.58
N ILE A 151 5.24 -1.13 4.82
CA ILE A 151 4.81 -2.10 5.82
C ILE A 151 3.81 -3.09 5.25
N ASP A 152 3.83 -4.30 5.80
CA ASP A 152 2.77 -5.28 5.58
C ASP A 152 1.54 -5.01 6.49
N LYS A 153 0.50 -5.81 6.33
CA LYS A 153 -0.74 -5.71 7.11
C LYS A 153 -0.59 -6.07 8.59
N THR A 154 0.56 -6.56 9.02
CA THR A 154 0.89 -6.80 10.45
C THR A 154 1.59 -5.60 11.07
N GLY A 155 1.96 -4.60 10.28
CA GLY A 155 2.77 -3.46 10.69
C GLY A 155 4.25 -3.78 10.82
N LYS A 156 4.73 -4.82 10.13
CA LYS A 156 6.15 -5.11 10.00
C LYS A 156 6.73 -4.33 8.82
N SER A 157 7.90 -3.73 9.00
CA SER A 157 8.62 -3.08 7.91
C SER A 157 9.10 -4.09 6.87
N LEU A 158 8.90 -3.77 5.59
CA LEU A 158 9.41 -4.50 4.43
C LEU A 158 10.79 -3.99 3.99
N SER A 159 11.15 -2.77 4.38
CA SER A 159 12.48 -2.17 4.15
C SER A 159 12.81 -1.13 5.21
N ASP A 160 14.05 -1.12 5.68
CA ASP A 160 14.58 -0.11 6.59
C ASP A 160 15.17 1.09 5.83
N THR A 161 15.35 0.96 4.52
CA THR A 161 15.86 1.97 3.58
C THR A 161 14.78 2.49 2.63
N GLY A 162 13.50 2.38 3.01
CA GLY A 162 12.38 2.60 2.11
C GLY A 162 12.37 3.97 1.40
N ARG A 163 12.87 5.05 2.05
CA ARG A 163 13.00 6.34 1.39
C ARG A 163 14.07 6.32 0.30
N GLU A 164 15.21 5.75 0.60
CA GLU A 164 16.35 5.62 -0.31
C GLU A 164 15.98 4.73 -1.50
N ASP A 165 15.31 3.62 -1.22
CA ASP A 165 14.81 2.68 -2.24
C ASP A 165 13.82 3.36 -3.20
N LEU A 166 12.88 4.18 -2.67
CA LEU A 166 11.94 4.95 -3.51
C LEU A 166 12.63 5.95 -4.42
N LEU A 167 13.69 6.61 -3.92
CA LEU A 167 14.45 7.59 -4.69
C LEU A 167 15.31 6.94 -5.78
N GLU A 168 15.76 5.70 -5.57
CA GLU A 168 16.60 4.96 -6.51
C GLU A 168 15.78 4.19 -7.56
N TYR A 169 14.69 3.54 -7.14
CA TYR A 169 13.95 2.59 -7.99
C TYR A 169 12.53 3.05 -8.35
N GLY A 170 12.02 4.12 -7.73
CA GLY A 170 10.69 4.64 -8.04
C GLY A 170 9.57 3.64 -7.79
N VAL A 171 8.69 3.45 -8.78
CA VAL A 171 7.54 2.53 -8.69
C VAL A 171 7.95 1.06 -8.70
N ASP A 172 9.06 0.70 -9.31
CA ASP A 172 9.50 -0.69 -9.44
C ASP A 172 9.72 -1.34 -8.05
N ILE A 173 10.25 -0.59 -7.10
CA ILE A 173 10.41 -1.10 -5.73
C ILE A 173 9.07 -1.24 -5.02
N CYS A 174 8.09 -0.41 -5.33
CA CYS A 174 6.74 -0.51 -4.77
C CYS A 174 6.03 -1.78 -5.24
N GLU A 175 6.22 -2.20 -6.49
CA GLU A 175 5.69 -3.46 -7.02
C GLU A 175 6.27 -4.64 -6.25
N LYS A 176 7.60 -4.64 -6.03
CA LYS A 176 8.26 -5.65 -5.22
C LYS A 176 7.72 -5.71 -3.79
N TRP A 177 7.58 -4.56 -3.10
CA TRP A 177 7.01 -4.52 -1.76
C TRP A 177 5.55 -4.97 -1.72
N ASN A 178 4.81 -4.72 -2.78
CA ASN A 178 3.43 -5.16 -2.91
C ASN A 178 3.35 -6.69 -2.97
N GLU A 179 4.27 -7.34 -3.67
CA GLU A 179 4.39 -8.79 -3.68
C GLU A 179 4.79 -9.33 -2.30
N ASP A 180 5.81 -8.75 -1.67
CA ASP A 180 6.28 -9.12 -0.34
C ASP A 180 5.17 -8.96 0.73
N ALA A 181 4.36 -7.90 0.64
CA ALA A 181 3.24 -7.65 1.55
C ALA A 181 2.12 -8.70 1.40
N ARG A 182 1.87 -9.19 0.19
CA ARG A 182 0.89 -10.27 -0.06
C ARG A 182 1.33 -11.59 0.54
N VAL A 183 2.61 -11.92 0.46
CA VAL A 183 3.18 -13.17 1.00
C VAL A 183 3.20 -13.17 2.53
N ALA A 184 3.35 -12.01 3.16
CA ALA A 184 3.44 -11.87 4.62
C ALA A 184 2.13 -12.12 5.37
N VAL A 185 0.99 -12.18 4.69
CA VAL A 185 -0.30 -12.60 5.27
C VAL A 185 -0.45 -14.10 5.06
N PRO A 186 -0.13 -14.98 6.05
CA PRO A 186 -0.34 -16.41 5.89
C PRO A 186 -1.84 -16.65 5.68
N MET A 187 -2.16 -17.34 4.61
CA MET A 187 -3.49 -17.92 4.45
C MET A 187 -3.73 -18.80 5.68
N GLN A 188 -4.63 -18.40 6.57
CA GLN A 188 -5.05 -19.27 7.65
C GLN A 188 -5.59 -20.54 7.01
N GLU A 189 -4.95 -21.68 7.32
CA GLU A 189 -5.46 -22.97 6.93
C GLU A 189 -6.92 -23.05 7.38
N ASP A 190 -7.77 -23.37 6.42
CA ASP A 190 -9.20 -23.59 6.67
C ASP A 190 -9.36 -24.80 7.61
N LEU A 191 -9.50 -24.52 8.90
CA LEU A 191 -9.73 -25.52 9.93
C LEU A 191 -11.09 -26.24 9.76
N SER A 192 -11.91 -25.86 8.77
CA SER A 192 -13.19 -26.51 8.47
C SER A 192 -13.03 -27.87 7.77
N GLN A 193 -11.81 -28.24 7.34
CA GLN A 193 -11.53 -29.52 6.67
C GLN A 193 -10.87 -30.59 7.56
N LYS A 194 -10.88 -30.42 8.89
CA LYS A 194 -10.49 -31.57 9.74
C LYS A 194 -11.61 -32.60 9.70
N PRO A 195 -11.34 -33.82 9.21
CA PRO A 195 -12.33 -34.88 9.24
C PRO A 195 -12.67 -35.22 10.70
N ALA A 196 -13.96 -35.39 11.00
CA ALA A 196 -14.51 -35.66 12.32
C ALA A 196 -14.02 -36.98 12.99
N SER A 197 -13.02 -37.65 12.43
CA SER A 197 -12.46 -38.92 12.89
C SER A 197 -11.29 -38.84 13.89
N GLN A 198 -10.92 -37.63 14.34
CA GLN A 198 -9.84 -37.43 15.33
C GLN A 198 -10.27 -36.77 16.64
N LEU A 199 -11.55 -36.82 16.98
CA LEU A 199 -12.06 -36.48 18.30
C LEU A 199 -12.37 -37.77 19.07
N ASN A 200 -11.36 -38.39 19.66
CA ASN A 200 -11.45 -39.33 20.75
C ASN A 200 -10.38 -38.98 21.78
#